data_638097c2c27a103a74a13754860e075d
#
_entry.id   638097c2c27a103a74a13754860e075d
#
_cell.length_a   1.000
_cell.length_b   1.000
_cell.length_c   1.000
_cell.angle_alpha   90.00
_cell.angle_beta   90.00
_cell.angle_gamma   90.00
#
_symmetry.space_group_name_H-M   'P 1'
#
loop_
_entity.id
_entity.type
_entity.pdbx_description
1 polymer ?
#
loop_
_entity_poly.entity_id
_entity_poly.type
_entity_poly.pdbx_seq_one_letter_code
_entity_poly.pdbx_strand_id
1 'polypeptide(L)'
;LGELVGSYQQLREGGRGIQIVNTIIETARQCNLDKDVDLPEDDASTLELDGRDALVGAVYRQLMEIESRLLPCGLHTIGKPPTAEEAVATLVNIAALEREEDGLRSLPGLLAEAMGRSIDDIYKGNDDGVLADVELNRTITETSRAAIGAMVRSLTGLDGRVSMRNSFGWFYDLLAKFGLKLPSPWLRACCGAGFVQIDATELDKLFAYLRFCLEQVCADMEMESLLKALDGEYILPGPGGDPIRNPGVLPSGKNIHALDPQAIPTRAAVAA
;
A
#
# COMPACT_ATOMS: atom_id res chain seq x y z
N LEU A 1 0.83 8.24 17.70
CA LEU A 1 0.20 9.37 16.98
C LEU A 1 -0.99 8.91 16.15
N GLY A 2 -0.90 7.86 15.33
CA GLY A 2 -2.01 7.37 14.50
C GLY A 2 -3.30 7.08 15.29
N GLU A 3 -3.19 6.44 16.46
CA GLU A 3 -4.34 6.19 17.35
C GLU A 3 -4.95 7.48 17.91
N LEU A 4 -4.12 8.48 18.19
CA LEU A 4 -4.59 9.79 18.66
C LEU A 4 -5.34 10.54 17.56
N VAL A 5 -4.89 10.46 16.33
CA VAL A 5 -5.61 11.02 15.16
C VAL A 5 -6.99 10.37 15.02
N GLY A 6 -7.07 9.04 15.08
CA GLY A 6 -8.36 8.33 15.06
C GLY A 6 -9.29 8.71 16.21
N SER A 7 -8.75 8.92 17.41
CA SER A 7 -9.52 9.37 18.58
C SER A 7 -10.02 10.81 18.44
N TYR A 8 -9.21 11.69 17.83
CA TYR A 8 -9.61 13.05 17.52
C TYR A 8 -10.81 13.10 16.59
N GLN A 9 -10.81 12.32 15.53
CA GLN A 9 -11.90 12.27 14.55
C GLN A 9 -13.26 11.94 15.20
N GLN A 10 -13.25 11.09 16.22
CA GLN A 10 -14.46 10.72 16.95
C GLN A 10 -14.94 11.79 17.96
N LEU A 11 -14.03 12.60 18.47
CA LEU A 11 -14.26 13.53 19.59
C LEU A 11 -13.93 15.00 19.25
N ARG A 12 -13.80 15.33 17.95
CA ARG A 12 -13.32 16.62 17.46
C ARG A 12 -14.12 17.82 17.97
N GLU A 13 -15.42 17.63 18.20
CA GLU A 13 -16.31 18.66 18.74
C GLU A 13 -16.27 18.64 20.26
N GLY A 14 -15.76 19.70 20.87
CA GLY A 14 -15.76 19.89 22.31
C GLY A 14 -14.39 19.88 23.01
N GLY A 15 -14.41 20.00 24.33
CA GLY A 15 -13.18 20.13 25.13
C GLY A 15 -12.24 18.91 25.09
N ARG A 16 -12.76 17.71 24.83
CA ARG A 16 -11.96 16.51 24.68
C ARG A 16 -11.15 16.53 23.39
N GLY A 17 -11.71 17.08 22.29
CA GLY A 17 -11.00 17.26 21.03
C GLY A 17 -9.76 18.16 21.22
N ILE A 18 -9.88 19.26 21.98
CA ILE A 18 -8.76 20.15 22.29
C ILE A 18 -7.67 19.41 23.06
N GLN A 19 -8.02 18.60 24.07
CA GLN A 19 -7.04 17.83 24.84
C GLN A 19 -6.28 16.82 23.98
N ILE A 20 -6.98 16.16 23.05
CA ILE A 20 -6.35 15.21 22.11
C ILE A 20 -5.38 15.96 21.19
N VAL A 21 -5.76 17.12 20.65
CA VAL A 21 -4.88 17.92 19.80
C VAL A 21 -3.63 18.37 20.55
N ASN A 22 -3.74 18.80 21.81
CA ASN A 22 -2.60 19.12 22.64
C ASN A 22 -1.66 17.91 22.84
N THR A 23 -2.23 16.73 23.08
CA THR A 23 -1.44 15.51 23.18
C THR A 23 -0.77 15.17 21.84
N ILE A 24 -1.44 15.37 20.70
CA ILE A 24 -0.85 15.21 19.37
C ILE A 24 0.34 16.17 19.18
N ILE A 25 0.20 17.46 19.52
CA ILE A 25 1.25 18.46 19.43
C ILE A 25 2.47 18.07 20.28
N GLU A 26 2.24 17.70 21.54
CA GLU A 26 3.32 17.27 22.44
C GLU A 26 4.05 16.04 21.91
N THR A 27 3.30 15.02 21.48
CA THR A 27 3.85 13.78 20.93
C THR A 27 4.62 14.03 19.64
N ALA A 28 4.09 14.89 18.76
CA ALA A 28 4.74 15.29 17.52
C ALA A 28 6.08 15.98 17.78
N ARG A 29 6.15 16.88 18.77
CA ARG A 29 7.40 17.51 19.21
C ARG A 29 8.41 16.50 19.77
N GLN A 30 7.96 15.56 20.59
CA GLN A 30 8.80 14.47 21.10
C GLN A 30 9.40 13.60 20.00
N CYS A 31 8.67 13.46 18.88
CA CYS A 31 9.12 12.74 17.69
C CYS A 31 9.93 13.61 16.71
N ASN A 32 10.22 14.87 17.03
CA ASN A 32 10.90 15.87 16.19
C ASN A 32 10.17 16.15 14.86
N LEU A 33 8.85 16.02 14.83
CA LEU A 33 8.02 16.37 13.66
C LEU A 33 7.82 17.88 13.52
N ASP A 34 8.18 18.66 14.52
CA ASP A 34 8.19 20.14 14.52
C ASP A 34 9.10 20.75 13.45
N LYS A 35 9.99 19.95 12.85
CA LYS A 35 10.85 20.36 11.73
C LYS A 35 10.14 20.25 10.37
N ASP A 36 9.14 19.41 10.29
CA ASP A 36 8.46 19.06 9.03
C ASP A 36 7.01 19.59 9.02
N VAL A 37 6.42 19.81 10.20
CA VAL A 37 5.06 20.32 10.38
C VAL A 37 5.13 21.57 11.25
N ASP A 38 4.47 22.64 10.80
CA ASP A 38 4.35 23.88 11.58
C ASP A 38 3.40 23.67 12.77
N LEU A 39 3.99 23.39 13.93
CA LEU A 39 3.25 23.15 15.17
C LEU A 39 3.08 24.46 15.95
N PRO A 40 1.87 24.80 16.40
CA PRO A 40 1.62 26.02 17.17
C PRO A 40 2.42 25.99 18.49
N GLU A 41 2.93 27.13 18.91
CA GLU A 41 3.60 27.29 20.21
C GLU A 41 2.59 27.24 21.38
N ASP A 42 1.40 27.75 21.14
CA ASP A 42 0.32 27.86 22.12
C ASP A 42 -0.58 26.60 22.19
N ASP A 43 -1.44 26.58 23.19
CA ASP A 43 -2.45 25.54 23.39
C ASP A 43 -3.47 25.51 22.23
N ALA A 44 -3.90 24.31 21.83
CA ALA A 44 -4.89 24.11 20.76
C ALA A 44 -6.26 24.76 21.04
N SER A 45 -6.50 25.26 22.26
CA SER A 45 -7.71 26.02 22.59
C SER A 45 -7.79 27.37 21.87
N THR A 46 -6.64 27.92 21.42
CA THR A 46 -6.56 29.16 20.64
C THR A 46 -6.96 28.97 19.18
N LEU A 47 -6.96 27.70 18.70
CA LEU A 47 -7.33 27.34 17.35
C LEU A 47 -8.84 27.10 17.21
N GLU A 48 -9.43 27.64 16.14
CA GLU A 48 -10.77 27.26 15.71
C GLU A 48 -10.82 25.80 15.25
N LEU A 49 -12.01 25.26 15.09
CA LEU A 49 -12.20 23.84 14.70
C LEU A 49 -11.46 23.52 13.39
N ASP A 50 -11.60 24.37 12.38
CA ASP A 50 -10.94 24.20 11.07
C ASP A 50 -9.41 24.25 11.19
N GLY A 51 -8.87 25.10 12.08
CA GLY A 51 -7.43 25.18 12.35
C GLY A 51 -6.90 23.91 13.03
N ARG A 52 -7.68 23.33 13.95
CA ARG A 52 -7.35 22.04 14.59
C ARG A 52 -7.39 20.89 13.60
N ASP A 53 -8.40 20.87 12.73
CA ASP A 53 -8.56 19.86 11.69
C ASP A 53 -7.39 19.91 10.69
N ALA A 54 -7.00 21.11 10.26
CA ALA A 54 -5.85 21.32 9.38
C ALA A 54 -4.52 20.86 10.02
N LEU A 55 -4.31 21.17 11.31
CA LEU A 55 -3.13 20.75 12.04
C LEU A 55 -3.03 19.23 12.17
N VAL A 56 -4.13 18.57 12.57
CA VAL A 56 -4.18 17.11 12.70
C VAL A 56 -3.97 16.45 11.35
N GLY A 57 -4.56 17.00 10.28
CA GLY A 57 -4.36 16.56 8.91
C GLY A 57 -2.89 16.68 8.45
N ALA A 58 -2.21 17.78 8.78
CA ALA A 58 -0.80 17.98 8.47
C ALA A 58 0.10 16.97 9.19
N VAL A 59 -0.12 16.74 10.49
CA VAL A 59 0.62 15.73 11.27
C VAL A 59 0.39 14.32 10.69
N TYR A 60 -0.86 13.99 10.35
CA TYR A 60 -1.17 12.68 9.79
C TYR A 60 -0.50 12.46 8.42
N ARG A 61 -0.53 13.47 7.55
CA ARG A 61 0.15 13.44 6.24
C ARG A 61 1.64 13.15 6.41
N GLN A 62 2.30 13.85 7.33
CA GLN A 62 3.72 13.64 7.61
C GLN A 62 4.00 12.22 8.13
N LEU A 63 3.12 11.67 8.96
CA LEU A 63 3.23 10.27 9.38
C LEU A 63 3.11 9.30 8.22
N MET A 64 2.16 9.53 7.31
CA MET A 64 2.00 8.70 6.10
C MET A 64 3.21 8.81 5.18
N GLU A 65 3.79 10.01 5.03
CA GLU A 65 5.00 10.21 4.25
C GLU A 65 6.19 9.44 4.85
N ILE A 66 6.37 9.50 6.17
CA ILE A 66 7.40 8.72 6.87
C ILE A 66 7.16 7.23 6.68
N GLU A 67 5.93 6.76 6.86
CA GLU A 67 5.57 5.35 6.67
C GLU A 67 5.83 4.89 5.23
N SER A 68 5.53 5.73 4.24
CA SER A 68 5.79 5.43 2.83
C SER A 68 7.28 5.37 2.45
N ARG A 69 8.13 6.10 3.20
CA ARG A 69 9.60 6.07 3.02
C ARG A 69 10.23 4.86 3.70
N LEU A 70 9.57 4.23 4.66
CA LEU A 70 10.05 2.99 5.26
C LEU A 70 9.96 1.89 4.18
N LEU A 71 11.04 1.16 3.99
CA LEU A 71 11.04 0.00 3.10
C LEU A 71 10.02 -1.01 3.66
N PRO A 72 8.94 -1.33 2.90
CA PRO A 72 7.84 -2.16 3.43
C PRO A 72 8.31 -3.53 3.91
N CYS A 73 9.40 -4.03 3.33
CA CYS A 73 9.96 -5.36 3.57
C CYS A 73 11.29 -5.32 4.33
N GLY A 74 11.75 -4.13 4.77
CA GLY A 74 13.07 -3.98 5.38
C GLY A 74 14.23 -4.26 4.42
N LEU A 75 15.41 -4.60 4.97
CA LEU A 75 16.56 -5.02 4.17
C LEU A 75 16.37 -6.48 3.76
N HIS A 76 16.51 -6.74 2.46
CA HIS A 76 16.45 -8.09 1.92
C HIS A 76 17.64 -8.93 2.40
N THR A 77 17.35 -10.15 2.86
CA THR A 77 18.38 -11.12 3.24
C THR A 77 18.40 -12.23 2.20
N ILE A 78 19.54 -12.46 1.56
CA ILE A 78 19.72 -13.48 0.51
C ILE A 78 19.28 -14.85 1.05
N GLY A 79 18.47 -15.55 0.29
CA GLY A 79 18.00 -16.91 0.58
C GLY A 79 16.94 -16.98 1.69
N LYS A 80 16.41 -15.84 2.11
CA LYS A 80 15.31 -15.79 3.07
C LYS A 80 14.03 -15.32 2.37
N PRO A 81 13.06 -16.22 2.13
CA PRO A 81 11.78 -15.80 1.56
C PRO A 81 11.07 -14.81 2.50
N PRO A 82 10.27 -13.89 1.95
CA PRO A 82 9.54 -12.93 2.76
C PRO A 82 8.53 -13.61 3.68
N THR A 83 8.32 -13.02 4.84
CA THR A 83 7.22 -13.40 5.73
C THR A 83 5.88 -13.08 5.07
N ALA A 84 4.79 -13.64 5.59
CA ALA A 84 3.45 -13.33 5.09
C ALA A 84 3.12 -11.82 5.19
N GLU A 85 3.59 -11.15 6.22
CA GLU A 85 3.39 -9.70 6.43
C GLU A 85 4.17 -8.87 5.41
N GLU A 86 5.43 -9.23 5.14
CA GLU A 86 6.27 -8.59 4.12
C GLU A 86 5.69 -8.80 2.73
N ALA A 87 5.21 -10.02 2.42
CA ALA A 87 4.55 -10.31 1.15
C ALA A 87 3.26 -9.49 0.98
N VAL A 88 2.43 -9.36 2.03
CA VAL A 88 1.24 -8.50 2.00
C VAL A 88 1.62 -7.05 1.75
N ALA A 89 2.62 -6.52 2.44
CA ALA A 89 3.06 -5.14 2.26
C ALA A 89 3.54 -4.88 0.83
N THR A 90 4.32 -5.80 0.25
CA THR A 90 4.77 -5.72 -1.14
C THR A 90 3.60 -5.73 -2.12
N LEU A 91 2.66 -6.66 -1.95
CA LEU A 91 1.49 -6.77 -2.83
C LEU A 91 0.53 -5.58 -2.71
N VAL A 92 0.38 -4.97 -1.53
CA VAL A 92 -0.39 -3.73 -1.35
C VAL A 92 0.19 -2.62 -2.19
N ASN A 93 1.52 -2.44 -2.18
CA ASN A 93 2.18 -1.44 -3.00
C ASN A 93 2.08 -1.75 -4.50
N ILE A 94 2.18 -3.03 -4.91
CA ILE A 94 1.94 -3.45 -6.30
C ILE A 94 0.51 -3.14 -6.74
N ALA A 95 -0.48 -3.42 -5.89
CA ALA A 95 -1.90 -3.19 -6.16
C ALA A 95 -2.30 -1.71 -6.15
N ALA A 96 -1.48 -0.84 -5.54
CA ALA A 96 -1.73 0.59 -5.51
C ALA A 96 -1.44 1.29 -6.85
N LEU A 97 -0.69 0.65 -7.74
CA LEU A 97 -0.32 1.23 -9.02
C LEU A 97 -1.24 0.78 -10.15
N GLU A 98 -1.67 1.71 -10.98
CA GLU A 98 -2.34 1.40 -12.24
C GLU A 98 -1.33 0.89 -13.26
N ARG A 99 -1.73 -0.09 -14.07
CA ARG A 99 -0.92 -0.69 -15.15
C ARG A 99 -1.72 -0.66 -16.42
N GLU A 100 -1.70 0.49 -17.08
CA GLU A 100 -2.46 0.72 -18.31
C GLU A 100 -2.08 -0.27 -19.42
N GLU A 101 -0.79 -0.62 -19.53
CA GLU A 101 -0.27 -1.58 -20.51
C GLU A 101 -0.88 -2.98 -20.33
N ASP A 102 -1.15 -3.39 -19.09
CA ASP A 102 -1.76 -4.67 -18.75
C ASP A 102 -3.29 -4.57 -18.62
N GLY A 103 -3.86 -3.39 -18.75
CA GLY A 103 -5.28 -3.12 -18.54
C GLY A 103 -5.72 -3.40 -17.10
N LEU A 104 -4.83 -3.17 -16.12
CA LEU A 104 -5.08 -3.37 -14.71
C LEU A 104 -5.25 -2.05 -13.98
N ARG A 105 -6.38 -1.92 -13.30
CA ARG A 105 -6.68 -0.78 -12.44
C ARG A 105 -6.13 -0.99 -11.03
N SER A 106 -5.79 0.10 -10.36
CA SER A 106 -5.34 0.04 -8.97
C SER A 106 -6.47 -0.38 -8.03
N LEU A 107 -6.16 -1.15 -7.00
CA LEU A 107 -7.14 -1.54 -5.98
C LEU A 107 -7.72 -0.33 -5.23
N PRO A 108 -6.92 0.68 -4.81
CA PRO A 108 -7.45 1.91 -4.26
C PRO A 108 -8.41 2.64 -5.20
N GLY A 109 -8.12 2.68 -6.52
CA GLY A 109 -8.99 3.29 -7.52
C GLY A 109 -10.34 2.59 -7.61
N LEU A 110 -10.35 1.25 -7.67
CA LEU A 110 -11.57 0.45 -7.67
C LEU A 110 -12.41 0.63 -6.41
N LEU A 111 -11.77 0.71 -5.25
CA LEU A 111 -12.44 0.95 -3.96
C LEU A 111 -13.02 2.36 -3.88
N ALA A 112 -12.28 3.38 -4.32
CA ALA A 112 -12.75 4.76 -4.34
C ALA A 112 -13.99 4.91 -5.25
N GLU A 113 -13.95 4.31 -6.44
CA GLU A 113 -15.07 4.32 -7.38
C GLU A 113 -16.31 3.62 -6.81
N ALA A 114 -16.13 2.49 -6.10
CA ALA A 114 -17.22 1.83 -5.39
C ALA A 114 -17.88 2.71 -4.31
N MET A 115 -17.13 3.70 -3.82
CA MET A 115 -17.61 4.72 -2.88
C MET A 115 -18.15 5.97 -3.60
N GLY A 116 -18.19 5.97 -4.94
CA GLY A 116 -18.64 7.08 -5.77
C GLY A 116 -17.67 8.28 -5.80
N ARG A 117 -16.37 8.06 -5.52
CA ARG A 117 -15.32 9.08 -5.50
C ARG A 117 -14.20 8.74 -6.46
N SER A 118 -13.52 9.75 -6.98
CA SER A 118 -12.24 9.56 -7.68
C SER A 118 -11.11 9.39 -6.68
N ILE A 119 -10.20 8.46 -6.94
CA ILE A 119 -9.01 8.28 -6.09
C ILE A 119 -8.10 9.52 -6.14
N ASP A 120 -8.01 10.20 -7.28
CA ASP A 120 -7.20 11.40 -7.44
C ASP A 120 -7.74 12.56 -6.60
N ASP A 121 -9.08 12.70 -6.52
CA ASP A 121 -9.71 13.70 -5.65
C ASP A 121 -9.46 13.41 -4.18
N ILE A 122 -9.48 12.13 -3.79
CA ILE A 122 -9.17 11.70 -2.43
C ILE A 122 -7.71 11.98 -2.10
N TYR A 123 -6.77 11.66 -3.00
CA TYR A 123 -5.36 11.95 -2.80
C TYR A 123 -5.10 13.44 -2.70
N LYS A 124 -5.71 14.24 -3.58
CA LYS A 124 -5.62 15.70 -3.51
C LYS A 124 -6.17 16.25 -2.20
N GLY A 125 -7.36 15.81 -1.78
CA GLY A 125 -7.93 16.22 -0.50
C GLY A 125 -7.10 15.77 0.70
N ASN A 126 -6.48 14.58 0.62
CA ASN A 126 -5.52 14.12 1.61
C ASN A 126 -4.27 15.02 1.67
N ASP A 127 -3.72 15.43 0.51
CA ASP A 127 -2.58 16.33 0.42
C ASP A 127 -2.92 17.75 0.89
N ASP A 128 -4.14 18.20 0.67
CA ASP A 128 -4.66 19.46 1.19
C ASP A 128 -5.02 19.39 2.70
N GLY A 129 -4.93 18.21 3.32
CA GLY A 129 -5.22 17.99 4.74
C GLY A 129 -6.72 17.98 5.07
N VAL A 130 -7.57 17.68 4.10
CA VAL A 130 -9.02 17.53 4.31
C VAL A 130 -9.27 16.25 5.11
N LEU A 131 -9.66 16.36 6.36
CA LEU A 131 -9.80 15.22 7.28
C LEU A 131 -10.70 14.10 6.74
N ALA A 132 -11.77 14.42 6.03
CA ALA A 132 -12.66 13.43 5.45
C ALA A 132 -11.95 12.58 4.38
N ASP A 133 -11.10 13.19 3.55
CA ASP A 133 -10.35 12.51 2.50
C ASP A 133 -9.14 11.76 3.09
N VAL A 134 -8.50 12.30 4.12
CA VAL A 134 -7.48 11.60 4.91
C VAL A 134 -8.03 10.31 5.51
N GLU A 135 -9.22 10.36 6.13
CA GLU A 135 -9.86 9.20 6.73
C GLU A 135 -10.30 8.19 5.67
N LEU A 136 -10.80 8.68 4.53
CA LEU A 136 -11.21 7.85 3.42
C LEU A 136 -10.00 7.12 2.81
N ASN A 137 -8.88 7.82 2.59
CA ASN A 137 -7.64 7.24 2.12
C ASN A 137 -7.11 6.15 3.08
N ARG A 138 -7.16 6.41 4.39
CA ARG A 138 -6.81 5.41 5.40
C ARG A 138 -7.69 4.17 5.28
N THR A 139 -8.99 4.34 5.15
CA THR A 139 -9.93 3.22 5.04
C THR A 139 -9.70 2.40 3.77
N ILE A 140 -9.42 3.06 2.65
CA ILE A 140 -9.08 2.39 1.38
C ILE A 140 -7.81 1.56 1.57
N THR A 141 -6.79 2.13 2.22
CA THR A 141 -5.52 1.46 2.49
C THR A 141 -5.70 0.25 3.41
N GLU A 142 -6.43 0.40 4.52
CA GLU A 142 -6.72 -0.69 5.45
C GLU A 142 -7.55 -1.80 4.78
N THR A 143 -8.53 -1.44 3.96
CA THR A 143 -9.37 -2.39 3.21
C THR A 143 -8.54 -3.16 2.18
N SER A 144 -7.66 -2.47 1.45
CA SER A 144 -6.73 -3.09 0.50
C SER A 144 -5.81 -4.08 1.20
N ARG A 145 -5.22 -3.68 2.32
CA ARG A 145 -4.35 -4.56 3.13
C ARG A 145 -5.10 -5.77 3.67
N ALA A 146 -6.33 -5.59 4.14
CA ALA A 146 -7.16 -6.68 4.65
C ALA A 146 -7.53 -7.70 3.55
N ALA A 147 -7.91 -7.23 2.36
CA ALA A 147 -8.27 -8.06 1.22
C ALA A 147 -7.06 -8.88 0.72
N ILE A 148 -5.91 -8.21 0.52
CA ILE A 148 -4.67 -8.87 0.10
C ILE A 148 -4.16 -9.82 1.18
N GLY A 149 -4.21 -9.43 2.46
CA GLY A 149 -3.84 -10.28 3.58
C GLY A 149 -4.69 -11.55 3.67
N ALA A 150 -5.96 -11.46 3.35
CA ALA A 150 -6.83 -12.63 3.28
C ALA A 150 -6.44 -13.55 2.10
N MET A 151 -6.12 -12.99 0.93
CA MET A 151 -5.61 -13.75 -0.21
C MET A 151 -4.31 -14.49 0.17
N VAL A 152 -3.33 -13.79 0.72
CA VAL A 152 -2.04 -14.38 1.12
C VAL A 152 -2.25 -15.50 2.12
N ARG A 153 -3.04 -15.29 3.18
CA ARG A 153 -3.33 -16.33 4.19
C ARG A 153 -4.02 -17.56 3.60
N SER A 154 -4.84 -17.40 2.57
CA SER A 154 -5.53 -18.53 1.93
C SER A 154 -4.62 -19.35 1.02
N LEU A 155 -3.58 -18.71 0.45
CA LEU A 155 -2.64 -19.33 -0.48
C LEU A 155 -1.39 -19.87 0.23
N THR A 156 -0.94 -19.20 1.30
CA THR A 156 0.14 -19.66 2.16
C THR A 156 -0.48 -20.51 3.27
N GLY A 157 -0.23 -21.81 3.29
CA GLY A 157 -0.64 -22.64 4.42
C GLY A 157 -0.03 -22.15 5.74
N LEU A 158 -0.43 -22.74 6.87
CA LEU A 158 0.06 -22.40 8.23
C LEU A 158 1.60 -22.43 8.36
N ASP A 159 2.29 -23.07 7.44
CA ASP A 159 3.77 -23.21 7.40
C ASP A 159 4.46 -22.16 6.47
N GLY A 160 3.75 -21.13 6.02
CA GLY A 160 4.34 -20.08 5.17
C GLY A 160 4.75 -20.51 3.76
N ARG A 161 4.50 -21.76 3.37
CA ARG A 161 4.76 -22.24 2.01
C ARG A 161 3.53 -22.04 1.14
N VAL A 162 3.73 -21.47 -0.04
CA VAL A 162 2.66 -21.29 -1.03
C VAL A 162 2.12 -22.65 -1.45
N SER A 163 0.95 -23.02 -0.96
CA SER A 163 0.24 -24.23 -1.41
C SER A 163 -0.69 -23.82 -2.53
N MET A 164 -0.40 -24.28 -3.74
CA MET A 164 -1.25 -24.11 -4.91
C MET A 164 -2.53 -24.95 -4.78
N ARG A 165 -3.44 -24.57 -3.92
CA ARG A 165 -4.73 -25.23 -3.84
C ARG A 165 -5.83 -24.29 -4.33
N ASN A 166 -6.33 -24.63 -5.51
CA ASN A 166 -7.44 -23.98 -6.20
C ASN A 166 -8.56 -23.50 -5.28
N SER A 167 -8.89 -22.24 -5.33
CA SER A 167 -10.28 -21.79 -5.54
C SER A 167 -10.43 -20.26 -5.45
N PHE A 168 -10.78 -19.66 -6.55
CA PHE A 168 -11.33 -18.29 -6.65
C PHE A 168 -12.64 -18.11 -5.84
N GLY A 169 -13.32 -19.20 -5.49
CA GLY A 169 -14.58 -19.15 -4.71
C GLY A 169 -14.46 -18.50 -3.33
N TRP A 170 -13.31 -18.63 -2.67
CA TRP A 170 -13.09 -18.04 -1.35
C TRP A 170 -13.04 -16.52 -1.35
N PHE A 171 -12.60 -15.90 -2.46
CA PHE A 171 -12.51 -14.46 -2.59
C PHE A 171 -13.90 -13.83 -2.66
N TYR A 172 -14.82 -14.44 -3.43
CA TYR A 172 -16.22 -14.04 -3.43
C TYR A 172 -16.89 -14.27 -2.07
N ASP A 173 -16.55 -15.35 -1.38
CA ASP A 173 -17.01 -15.62 -0.01
C ASP A 173 -16.42 -14.61 0.99
N LEU A 174 -15.20 -14.14 0.76
CA LEU A 174 -14.56 -13.12 1.54
C LEU A 174 -15.19 -11.75 1.26
N LEU A 175 -15.34 -11.36 0.01
CA LEU A 175 -16.06 -10.16 -0.39
C LEU A 175 -17.52 -10.18 0.07
N ALA A 176 -18.15 -11.36 0.11
CA ALA A 176 -19.48 -11.54 0.68
C ALA A 176 -19.48 -11.57 2.21
N LYS A 177 -18.43 -12.07 2.87
CA LYS A 177 -18.27 -12.05 4.35
C LYS A 177 -17.84 -10.70 4.88
N PHE A 178 -17.06 -9.94 4.15
CA PHE A 178 -16.80 -8.54 4.43
C PHE A 178 -17.91 -7.67 3.85
N GLY A 179 -18.89 -8.37 3.19
CA GLY A 179 -19.97 -7.78 2.46
C GLY A 179 -19.49 -6.49 1.82
N LEU A 180 -19.11 -6.40 0.63
CA LEU A 180 -18.91 -5.14 -0.07
C LEU A 180 -20.18 -4.27 -0.10
N LYS A 181 -21.06 -4.53 0.81
CA LYS A 181 -21.83 -3.61 1.65
C LYS A 181 -20.85 -3.13 2.69
N LEU A 182 -19.95 -2.21 2.33
CA LEU A 182 -19.09 -1.50 3.27
C LEU A 182 -19.99 -1.00 4.42
N PRO A 183 -20.04 -1.66 5.59
CA PRO A 183 -21.05 -1.38 6.59
C PRO A 183 -20.46 -0.48 7.69
N SER A 184 -19.76 0.56 7.29
CA SER A 184 -19.45 1.59 8.26
C SER A 184 -20.51 2.70 8.15
N PRO A 185 -21.24 3.02 9.22
CA PRO A 185 -22.23 4.10 9.21
C PRO A 185 -21.67 5.44 8.75
N TRP A 186 -20.38 5.69 9.02
CA TRP A 186 -19.71 6.91 8.62
C TRP A 186 -19.33 6.93 7.14
N LEU A 187 -19.01 5.78 6.51
CA LEU A 187 -18.81 5.66 5.07
C LEU A 187 -20.07 6.07 4.29
N ARG A 188 -21.25 5.72 4.81
CA ARG A 188 -22.54 6.16 4.25
C ARG A 188 -22.73 7.67 4.40
N ALA A 189 -22.23 8.25 5.47
CA ALA A 189 -22.35 9.70 5.73
C ALA A 189 -21.40 10.51 4.82
N CYS A 190 -20.20 9.98 4.53
CA CYS A 190 -19.22 10.67 3.67
C CYS A 190 -19.47 10.48 2.17
N CYS A 191 -20.01 9.34 1.73
CA CYS A 191 -20.12 8.98 0.32
C CYS A 191 -21.52 9.19 -0.30
N GLY A 192 -22.51 9.60 0.47
CA GLY A 192 -23.90 9.70 -0.02
C GLY A 192 -24.56 8.34 -0.28
N ALA A 193 -25.79 8.35 -0.84
CA ALA A 193 -26.65 7.17 -0.92
C ALA A 193 -26.37 6.20 -2.09
N GLY A 194 -25.29 6.38 -2.85
CA GLY A 194 -25.02 5.59 -4.05
C GLY A 194 -23.73 4.79 -3.95
N PHE A 195 -23.83 3.47 -3.70
CA PHE A 195 -22.70 2.56 -3.92
C PHE A 195 -22.72 2.10 -5.38
N VAL A 196 -21.68 2.45 -6.12
CA VAL A 196 -21.38 1.81 -7.41
C VAL A 196 -20.78 0.44 -7.10
N GLN A 197 -21.30 -0.61 -7.70
CA GLN A 197 -20.71 -1.96 -7.57
C GLN A 197 -19.36 -1.99 -8.30
N ILE A 198 -18.34 -2.52 -7.66
CA ILE A 198 -17.05 -2.79 -8.32
C ILE A 198 -17.29 -3.85 -9.40
N ASP A 199 -16.69 -3.63 -10.58
CA ASP A 199 -16.72 -4.65 -11.64
C ASP A 199 -15.94 -5.89 -11.19
N ALA A 200 -16.67 -6.99 -11.03
CA ALA A 200 -16.10 -8.28 -10.63
C ALA A 200 -14.99 -8.74 -11.59
N THR A 201 -15.11 -8.42 -12.88
CA THR A 201 -14.13 -8.80 -13.90
C THR A 201 -12.79 -8.10 -13.71
N GLU A 202 -12.82 -6.83 -13.34
CA GLU A 202 -11.60 -6.04 -13.06
C GLU A 202 -10.92 -6.52 -11.79
N LEU A 203 -11.69 -6.79 -10.74
CA LEU A 203 -11.17 -7.39 -9.52
C LEU A 203 -10.54 -8.76 -9.77
N ASP A 204 -11.19 -9.62 -10.53
CA ASP A 204 -10.68 -10.96 -10.85
C ASP A 204 -9.33 -10.88 -11.58
N LYS A 205 -9.21 -9.98 -12.56
CA LYS A 205 -7.95 -9.75 -13.27
C LYS A 205 -6.84 -9.27 -12.32
N LEU A 206 -7.16 -8.28 -11.49
CA LEU A 206 -6.20 -7.73 -10.53
C LEU A 206 -5.73 -8.80 -9.54
N PHE A 207 -6.64 -9.57 -8.95
CA PHE A 207 -6.27 -10.60 -7.98
C PHE A 207 -5.57 -11.80 -8.63
N ALA A 208 -5.87 -12.14 -9.88
CA ALA A 208 -5.11 -13.13 -10.64
C ALA A 208 -3.65 -12.65 -10.84
N TYR A 209 -3.47 -11.37 -11.16
CA TYR A 209 -2.14 -10.76 -11.28
C TYR A 209 -1.39 -10.71 -9.94
N LEU A 210 -2.06 -10.29 -8.86
CA LEU A 210 -1.46 -10.28 -7.51
C LEU A 210 -1.06 -11.68 -7.03
N ARG A 211 -1.82 -12.70 -7.40
CA ARG A 211 -1.44 -14.09 -7.14
C ARG A 211 -0.15 -14.47 -7.87
N PHE A 212 -0.06 -14.14 -9.15
CA PHE A 212 1.18 -14.33 -9.91
C PHE A 212 2.34 -13.59 -9.24
N CYS A 213 2.17 -12.33 -8.84
CA CYS A 213 3.19 -11.57 -8.14
C CYS A 213 3.60 -12.24 -6.81
N LEU A 214 2.65 -12.78 -6.05
CA LEU A 214 2.94 -13.51 -4.80
C LEU A 214 3.84 -14.72 -5.07
N GLU A 215 3.55 -15.48 -6.11
CA GLU A 215 4.36 -16.64 -6.51
C GLU A 215 5.79 -16.22 -6.84
N GLN A 216 5.97 -15.09 -7.54
CA GLN A 216 7.28 -14.55 -7.89
C GLN A 216 8.04 -13.98 -6.68
N VAL A 217 7.35 -13.28 -5.78
CA VAL A 217 7.92 -12.72 -4.55
C VAL A 217 8.40 -13.82 -3.58
N CYS A 218 7.66 -14.93 -3.52
CA CYS A 218 7.97 -16.07 -2.65
C CYS A 218 8.92 -17.09 -3.29
N ALA A 219 9.27 -16.94 -4.57
CA ALA A 219 10.18 -17.86 -5.25
C ALA A 219 11.62 -17.64 -4.75
N ASP A 220 12.17 -18.66 -4.09
CA ASP A 220 13.57 -18.65 -3.60
C ASP A 220 14.49 -19.25 -4.68
N MET A 221 15.09 -18.41 -5.50
CA MET A 221 16.09 -18.80 -6.49
C MET A 221 17.49 -18.26 -6.16
N GLU A 222 17.61 -17.48 -5.09
CA GLU A 222 18.84 -16.72 -4.82
C GLU A 222 20.00 -17.61 -4.39
N MET A 223 19.76 -18.52 -3.46
CA MET A 223 20.83 -19.42 -2.98
C MET A 223 21.28 -20.38 -4.06
N GLU A 224 20.37 -20.93 -4.85
CA GLU A 224 20.71 -21.80 -5.98
C GLU A 224 21.54 -21.05 -7.02
N SER A 225 21.12 -19.84 -7.38
CA SER A 225 21.85 -19.01 -8.35
C SER A 225 23.21 -18.57 -7.82
N LEU A 226 23.31 -18.24 -6.53
CA LEU A 226 24.58 -17.88 -5.91
C LEU A 226 25.57 -19.07 -5.95
N LEU A 227 25.12 -20.28 -5.60
CA LEU A 227 25.96 -21.47 -5.65
C LEU A 227 26.42 -21.78 -7.09
N LYS A 228 25.51 -21.71 -8.07
CA LYS A 228 25.86 -21.84 -9.50
C LYS A 228 26.91 -20.82 -9.93
N ALA A 229 26.75 -19.56 -9.54
CA ALA A 229 27.70 -18.50 -9.86
C ALA A 229 29.09 -18.78 -9.25
N LEU A 230 29.16 -19.29 -8.01
CA LEU A 230 30.42 -19.67 -7.36
C LEU A 230 31.09 -20.87 -8.03
N ASP A 231 30.31 -21.78 -8.58
CA ASP A 231 30.81 -22.92 -9.37
C ASP A 231 31.19 -22.54 -10.80
N GLY A 232 31.04 -21.27 -11.18
CA GLY A 232 31.37 -20.76 -12.53
C GLY A 232 30.31 -21.11 -13.58
N GLU A 233 29.13 -21.50 -13.18
CA GLU A 233 28.02 -21.76 -14.09
C GLU A 233 27.35 -20.46 -14.56
N TYR A 234 26.67 -20.56 -15.69
CA TYR A 234 25.96 -19.41 -16.27
C TYR A 234 24.66 -19.15 -15.53
N ILE A 235 24.46 -17.91 -15.08
CA ILE A 235 23.22 -17.42 -14.53
C ILE A 235 22.48 -16.58 -15.57
N LEU A 236 21.23 -16.93 -15.84
CA LEU A 236 20.41 -16.23 -16.83
C LEU A 236 20.29 -14.75 -16.45
N PRO A 237 20.62 -13.82 -17.38
CA PRO A 237 20.47 -12.40 -17.12
C PRO A 237 19.00 -12.00 -17.10
N GLY A 238 18.70 -11.00 -16.28
CA GLY A 238 17.37 -10.42 -16.19
C GLY A 238 17.43 -8.91 -15.97
N PRO A 239 16.35 -8.19 -16.31
CA PRO A 239 16.29 -6.78 -16.03
C PRO A 239 16.33 -6.54 -14.53
N GLY A 240 17.05 -5.49 -14.10
CA GLY A 240 16.96 -4.93 -12.76
C GLY A 240 15.88 -3.87 -12.71
N GLY A 241 15.42 -3.55 -11.53
CA GLY A 241 14.43 -2.49 -11.33
C GLY A 241 13.67 -2.63 -10.04
N ASP A 242 12.73 -1.71 -9.84
CA ASP A 242 11.82 -1.71 -8.71
C ASP A 242 10.73 -2.79 -8.91
N PRO A 243 10.67 -3.82 -8.05
CA PRO A 243 9.70 -4.90 -8.18
C PRO A 243 8.24 -4.44 -7.96
N ILE A 244 8.03 -3.29 -7.34
CA ILE A 244 6.68 -2.73 -7.17
C ILE A 244 6.18 -2.15 -8.48
N ARG A 245 7.03 -1.41 -9.20
CA ARG A 245 6.69 -0.83 -10.51
C ARG A 245 6.67 -1.88 -11.60
N ASN A 246 7.66 -2.76 -11.58
CA ASN A 246 7.82 -3.83 -12.57
C ASN A 246 8.01 -5.20 -11.89
N PRO A 247 6.95 -5.89 -11.49
CA PRO A 247 7.04 -7.25 -10.93
C PRO A 247 7.69 -8.28 -11.86
N GLY A 248 7.85 -7.99 -13.14
CA GLY A 248 8.56 -8.84 -14.11
C GLY A 248 10.06 -9.00 -13.81
N VAL A 249 10.65 -8.15 -12.95
CA VAL A 249 12.02 -8.31 -12.48
C VAL A 249 12.17 -9.49 -11.50
N LEU A 250 11.08 -9.92 -10.88
CA LEU A 250 11.03 -11.09 -9.99
C LEU A 250 11.01 -12.41 -10.80
N PRO A 251 11.40 -13.55 -10.20
CA PRO A 251 12.00 -13.67 -8.88
C PRO A 251 13.42 -13.11 -8.84
N SER A 252 13.89 -12.79 -7.61
CA SER A 252 15.29 -12.43 -7.35
C SER A 252 16.24 -13.63 -7.59
N GLY A 253 17.55 -13.35 -7.68
CA GLY A 253 18.56 -14.39 -7.98
C GLY A 253 18.98 -14.50 -9.43
N LYS A 254 18.53 -13.58 -10.28
CA LYS A 254 19.01 -13.44 -11.67
C LYS A 254 20.31 -12.62 -11.70
N ASN A 255 21.09 -12.76 -12.78
CA ASN A 255 22.20 -11.86 -13.05
C ASN A 255 21.63 -10.53 -13.55
N ILE A 256 21.60 -9.53 -12.66
CA ILE A 256 21.00 -8.22 -12.97
C ILE A 256 22.01 -7.40 -13.79
N HIS A 257 21.55 -6.87 -14.92
CA HIS A 257 22.29 -5.87 -15.68
C HIS A 257 21.47 -4.58 -15.76
N ALA A 258 22.13 -3.47 -15.51
CA ALA A 258 21.57 -2.14 -15.77
C ALA A 258 22.03 -1.71 -17.17
N LEU A 259 21.09 -1.43 -18.05
CA LEU A 259 21.38 -0.77 -19.32
C LEU A 259 21.31 0.73 -19.10
N ASP A 260 22.37 1.44 -19.47
CA ASP A 260 22.32 2.90 -19.54
C ASP A 260 21.42 3.28 -20.73
N PRO A 261 20.26 3.92 -20.51
CA PRO A 261 19.36 4.29 -21.60
C PRO A 261 19.95 5.33 -22.55
N GLN A 262 21.05 5.98 -22.14
CA GLN A 262 21.79 6.94 -22.97
C GLN A 262 22.96 6.29 -23.73
N ALA A 263 23.32 5.05 -23.38
CA ALA A 263 24.37 4.33 -24.07
C ALA A 263 23.88 3.91 -25.47
N ILE A 264 24.63 4.30 -26.48
CA ILE A 264 24.40 3.84 -27.86
C ILE A 264 24.76 2.35 -27.92
N PRO A 265 23.83 1.45 -28.25
CA PRO A 265 24.12 0.03 -28.33
C PRO A 265 25.20 -0.22 -29.41
N THR A 266 26.16 -1.07 -29.09
CA THR A 266 27.18 -1.49 -30.09
C THR A 266 26.52 -2.29 -31.20
N ARG A 267 27.13 -2.30 -32.40
CA ARG A 267 26.65 -3.12 -33.53
C ARG A 267 26.53 -4.60 -33.18
N ALA A 268 27.41 -5.11 -32.31
CA ALA A 268 27.38 -6.48 -31.84
C ALA A 268 26.16 -6.72 -30.92
N ALA A 269 25.82 -5.76 -30.05
CA ALA A 269 24.63 -5.85 -29.18
C ALA A 269 23.30 -5.74 -29.95
N VAL A 270 23.30 -5.07 -31.09
CA VAL A 270 22.11 -4.98 -31.97
C VAL A 270 21.97 -6.24 -32.86
N ALA A 271 23.03 -6.94 -33.11
CA ALA A 271 23.07 -8.15 -33.97
C ALA A 271 22.83 -9.46 -33.19
N ALA A 272 22.85 -9.41 -31.82
CA ALA A 272 22.61 -10.56 -30.96
C ALA A 272 21.14 -10.64 -30.58
#